data_36c316c211789f30adcfe885cc29b548
#
_entry.id   36c316c211789f30adcfe885cc29b548
#
_cell.length_a   1.000
_cell.length_b   1.000
_cell.length_c   1.000
_cell.angle_alpha   90.00
_cell.angle_beta   90.00
_cell.angle_gamma   90.00
#
_symmetry.space_group_name_H-M   'P 1'
#
loop_
_entity.id
_entity.type
_entity.pdbx_description
1 polymer ?
#
loop_
_entity_poly.entity_id
_entity_poly.type
_entity_poly.pdbx_seq_one_letter_code
_entity_poly.pdbx_strand_id
1 'polypeptide(L)'
;MNFDIKRQESNSRGHLILRALFGYIYIAIPFLVVWGIFSIALYFINLINFFRLLFTGKYSEGAWSWNERMIRWQLRYSAVMGNLVDGYPAIGLNGSHPNVHFSVPYREEFPNWRVMIRGVWGASMLAPFVFISIFLGIAQSFVSFIAFWAILFTGQFPEGMFNFVVKVMRFSIRFQVWLTFLTEGYPQLNLQVGEKIVTEAENKNIKW
;
A
#
# COMPACT_ATOMS: atom_id res chain seq x y z
N MET A 1 7.35 -8.65 -2.41
CA MET A 1 6.35 -7.57 -2.57
C MET A 1 6.80 -6.65 -3.69
N ASN A 2 6.01 -6.52 -4.73
CA ASN A 2 6.25 -5.59 -5.83
C ASN A 2 5.28 -4.41 -5.68
N PHE A 3 5.82 -3.20 -5.58
CA PHE A 3 5.04 -1.97 -5.56
C PHE A 3 5.72 -0.93 -6.42
N ASP A 4 4.97 -0.40 -7.38
CA ASP A 4 5.43 0.66 -8.27
C ASP A 4 4.29 1.60 -8.65
N ILE A 5 4.61 2.89 -8.74
CA ILE A 5 3.73 3.92 -9.31
C ILE A 5 4.52 4.60 -10.43
N LYS A 6 3.99 4.49 -11.65
CA LYS A 6 4.59 5.17 -12.80
C LYS A 6 4.25 6.65 -12.77
N ARG A 7 5.29 7.50 -12.78
CA ARG A 7 5.13 8.94 -12.88
C ARG A 7 4.53 9.30 -14.23
N GLN A 8 3.56 10.19 -14.22
CA GLN A 8 2.99 10.75 -15.44
C GLN A 8 3.85 11.91 -15.94
N GLU A 9 3.98 12.06 -17.25
CA GLU A 9 4.72 13.16 -17.86
C GLU A 9 4.02 14.52 -17.65
N SER A 10 2.69 14.49 -17.60
CA SER A 10 1.85 15.67 -17.33
C SER A 10 0.66 15.29 -16.44
N ASN A 11 0.34 16.16 -15.50
CA ASN A 11 -0.83 16.07 -14.65
C ASN A 11 -1.89 17.08 -15.10
N SER A 12 -3.13 16.68 -15.12
CA SER A 12 -4.25 17.55 -15.48
C SER A 12 -4.53 18.56 -14.37
N ARG A 13 -4.35 19.86 -14.69
CA ARG A 13 -4.68 20.96 -13.76
C ARG A 13 -6.16 20.98 -13.39
N GLY A 14 -7.04 20.61 -14.35
CA GLY A 14 -8.48 20.52 -14.12
C GLY A 14 -8.81 19.45 -13.07
N HIS A 15 -8.23 18.25 -13.18
CA HIS A 15 -8.41 17.19 -12.21
C HIS A 15 -7.80 17.55 -10.83
N LEU A 16 -6.69 18.29 -10.81
CA LEU A 16 -6.08 18.78 -9.57
C LEU A 16 -7.03 19.71 -8.81
N ILE A 17 -7.59 20.74 -9.50
CA ILE A 17 -8.52 21.70 -8.91
C ILE A 17 -9.81 21.00 -8.48
N LEU A 18 -10.36 20.14 -9.34
CA LEU A 18 -11.57 19.38 -9.03
C LEU A 18 -11.38 18.51 -7.77
N ARG A 19 -10.24 17.84 -7.64
CA ARG A 19 -9.92 17.06 -6.43
C ARG A 19 -9.73 17.94 -5.20
N ALA A 20 -9.07 19.07 -5.34
CA ALA A 20 -8.84 20.00 -4.22
C ALA A 20 -10.15 20.56 -3.66
N LEU A 21 -11.12 20.89 -4.52
CA LEU A 21 -12.40 21.48 -4.12
C LEU A 21 -13.44 20.43 -3.74
N PHE A 22 -13.56 19.36 -4.50
CA PHE A 22 -14.64 18.39 -4.39
C PHE A 22 -14.19 16.95 -4.11
N GLY A 23 -12.89 16.66 -4.13
CA GLY A 23 -12.35 15.31 -4.00
C GLY A 23 -12.82 14.60 -2.73
N TYR A 24 -13.00 15.32 -1.63
CA TYR A 24 -13.56 14.75 -0.41
C TYR A 24 -14.99 14.25 -0.60
N ILE A 25 -15.81 14.93 -1.41
CA ILE A 25 -17.22 14.59 -1.61
C ILE A 25 -17.33 13.43 -2.61
N TYR A 26 -16.74 13.55 -3.79
CA TYR A 26 -16.98 12.58 -4.87
C TYR A 26 -16.01 11.40 -4.92
N ILE A 27 -14.85 11.48 -4.23
CA ILE A 27 -13.89 10.36 -4.13
C ILE A 27 -13.84 9.80 -2.71
N ALA A 28 -13.61 10.66 -1.68
CA ALA A 28 -13.34 10.17 -0.34
C ALA A 28 -14.60 9.57 0.31
N ILE A 29 -15.75 10.21 0.20
CA ILE A 29 -16.99 9.68 0.80
C ILE A 29 -17.36 8.32 0.21
N PRO A 30 -17.51 8.13 -1.12
CA PRO A 30 -17.80 6.81 -1.68
C PRO A 30 -16.74 5.76 -1.34
N PHE A 31 -15.46 6.16 -1.37
CA PHE A 31 -14.38 5.26 -0.97
C PHE A 31 -14.53 4.81 0.48
N LEU A 32 -14.72 5.73 1.44
CA LEU A 32 -14.79 5.43 2.86
C LEU A 32 -15.99 4.54 3.19
N VAL A 33 -17.16 4.79 2.60
CA VAL A 33 -18.36 3.97 2.82
C VAL A 33 -18.13 2.54 2.36
N VAL A 34 -17.68 2.35 1.12
CA VAL A 34 -17.47 1.00 0.57
C VAL A 34 -16.28 0.33 1.25
N TRP A 35 -15.18 1.06 1.49
CA TRP A 35 -14.01 0.54 2.20
C TRP A 35 -14.35 0.11 3.63
N GLY A 36 -15.21 0.88 4.34
CA GLY A 36 -15.68 0.53 5.67
C GLY A 36 -16.41 -0.82 5.69
N ILE A 37 -17.32 -1.04 4.74
CA ILE A 37 -18.07 -2.32 4.62
C ILE A 37 -17.09 -3.49 4.38
N PHE A 38 -16.17 -3.34 3.42
CA PHE A 38 -15.18 -4.38 3.13
C PHE A 38 -14.19 -4.59 4.27
N SER A 39 -13.87 -3.55 5.05
CA SER A 39 -13.00 -3.67 6.21
C SER A 39 -13.60 -4.50 7.33
N ILE A 40 -14.92 -4.42 7.54
CA ILE A 40 -15.61 -5.28 8.49
C ILE A 40 -15.49 -6.76 8.07
N ALA A 41 -15.75 -7.07 6.80
CA ALA A 41 -15.59 -8.42 6.27
C ALA A 41 -14.13 -8.90 6.40
N LEU A 42 -13.16 -8.02 6.06
CA LEU A 42 -11.74 -8.32 6.16
C LEU A 42 -11.29 -8.60 7.60
N TYR A 43 -11.87 -7.88 8.57
CA TYR A 43 -11.60 -8.14 9.99
C TYR A 43 -11.92 -9.58 10.39
N PHE A 44 -13.12 -10.08 10.02
CA PHE A 44 -13.51 -11.46 10.30
C PHE A 44 -12.67 -12.49 9.51
N ILE A 45 -12.37 -12.19 8.24
CA ILE A 45 -11.48 -13.03 7.42
C ILE A 45 -10.10 -13.16 8.08
N ASN A 46 -9.52 -12.05 8.53
CA ASN A 46 -8.21 -12.05 9.17
C ASN A 46 -8.25 -12.71 10.56
N LEU A 47 -9.32 -12.56 11.32
CA LEU A 47 -9.50 -13.23 12.59
C LEU A 47 -9.53 -14.76 12.42
N ILE A 48 -10.31 -15.26 11.48
CA ILE A 48 -10.37 -16.70 11.16
C ILE A 48 -9.01 -17.17 10.64
N ASN A 49 -8.39 -16.41 9.75
CA ASN A 49 -7.09 -16.78 9.19
C ASN A 49 -5.97 -16.76 10.25
N PHE A 50 -6.03 -15.88 11.24
CA PHE A 50 -5.08 -15.87 12.37
C PHE A 50 -5.13 -17.19 13.15
N PHE A 51 -6.32 -17.67 13.52
CA PHE A 51 -6.45 -18.96 14.19
C PHE A 51 -6.01 -20.12 13.28
N ARG A 52 -6.37 -20.06 12.01
CA ARG A 52 -5.90 -21.06 11.04
C ARG A 52 -4.38 -21.11 10.99
N LEU A 53 -3.70 -19.97 10.86
CA LEU A 53 -2.24 -19.87 10.87
C LEU A 53 -1.65 -20.40 12.17
N LEU A 54 -2.27 -20.06 13.31
CA LEU A 54 -1.80 -20.47 14.64
C LEU A 54 -1.81 -21.99 14.80
N PHE A 55 -2.87 -22.65 14.33
CA PHE A 55 -3.05 -24.11 14.51
C PHE A 55 -2.46 -24.94 13.38
N THR A 56 -2.52 -24.48 12.15
CA THR A 56 -2.11 -25.28 10.97
C THR A 56 -0.80 -24.80 10.33
N GLY A 57 -0.34 -23.59 10.64
CA GLY A 57 0.79 -22.97 9.95
C GLY A 57 0.52 -22.60 8.49
N LYS A 58 -0.74 -22.69 8.02
CA LYS A 58 -1.11 -22.49 6.62
C LYS A 58 -1.99 -21.27 6.43
N TYR A 59 -1.58 -20.37 5.51
CA TYR A 59 -2.39 -19.22 5.12
C TYR A 59 -3.50 -19.64 4.15
N SER A 60 -4.70 -19.08 4.32
CA SER A 60 -5.77 -19.27 3.36
C SER A 60 -5.55 -18.44 2.11
N GLU A 61 -5.60 -19.06 0.92
CA GLU A 61 -5.47 -18.36 -0.36
C GLU A 61 -6.55 -17.28 -0.54
N GLY A 62 -7.78 -17.59 -0.12
CA GLY A 62 -8.87 -16.60 -0.13
C GLY A 62 -8.57 -15.40 0.74
N ALA A 63 -8.09 -15.59 1.99
CA ALA A 63 -7.72 -14.49 2.88
C ALA A 63 -6.53 -13.69 2.34
N TRP A 64 -5.54 -14.36 1.72
CA TRP A 64 -4.43 -13.72 1.04
C TRP A 64 -4.90 -12.78 -0.08
N SER A 65 -5.71 -13.32 -0.99
CA SER A 65 -6.25 -12.58 -2.13
C SER A 65 -7.11 -11.38 -1.70
N TRP A 66 -7.89 -11.52 -0.61
CA TRP A 66 -8.67 -10.42 -0.06
C TRP A 66 -7.76 -9.30 0.49
N ASN A 67 -6.77 -9.64 1.29
CA ASN A 67 -5.82 -8.67 1.84
C ASN A 67 -5.07 -7.94 0.72
N GLU A 68 -4.55 -8.68 -0.27
CA GLU A 68 -3.84 -8.10 -1.40
C GLU A 68 -4.71 -7.12 -2.20
N ARG A 69 -5.97 -7.51 -2.50
CA ARG A 69 -6.93 -6.66 -3.23
C ARG A 69 -7.31 -5.41 -2.45
N MET A 70 -7.49 -5.52 -1.13
CA MET A 70 -7.77 -4.37 -0.27
C MET A 70 -6.61 -3.37 -0.25
N ILE A 71 -5.37 -3.85 -0.11
CA ILE A 71 -4.18 -3.00 -0.16
C ILE A 71 -4.07 -2.34 -1.54
N ARG A 72 -4.27 -3.08 -2.62
CA ARG A 72 -4.24 -2.57 -4.00
C ARG A 72 -5.28 -1.46 -4.21
N TRP A 73 -6.48 -1.64 -3.67
CA TRP A 73 -7.52 -0.62 -3.76
C TRP A 73 -7.16 0.64 -2.96
N GLN A 74 -6.69 0.49 -1.72
CA GLN A 74 -6.22 1.61 -0.89
C GLN A 74 -5.08 2.39 -1.57
N LEU A 75 -4.18 1.69 -2.24
CA LEU A 75 -3.07 2.32 -2.98
C LEU A 75 -3.54 3.16 -4.17
N ARG A 76 -4.50 2.66 -4.93
CA ARG A 76 -5.12 3.44 -6.02
C ARG A 76 -5.75 4.72 -5.50
N TYR A 77 -6.53 4.60 -4.42
CA TYR A 77 -7.12 5.76 -3.76
C TYR A 77 -6.05 6.76 -3.30
N SER A 78 -5.03 6.29 -2.60
CA SER A 78 -3.95 7.15 -2.09
C SER A 78 -3.14 7.80 -3.21
N ALA A 79 -2.88 7.10 -4.30
CA ALA A 79 -2.17 7.63 -5.46
C ALA A 79 -2.95 8.75 -6.16
N VAL A 80 -4.26 8.59 -6.32
CA VAL A 80 -5.13 9.61 -6.92
C VAL A 80 -5.29 10.80 -5.99
N MET A 81 -5.60 10.58 -4.70
CA MET A 81 -5.77 11.66 -3.73
C MET A 81 -4.47 12.41 -3.45
N GLY A 82 -3.32 11.73 -3.53
CA GLY A 82 -1.98 12.32 -3.44
C GLY A 82 -1.50 13.02 -4.71
N ASN A 83 -2.33 13.13 -5.74
CA ASN A 83 -1.99 13.73 -7.04
C ASN A 83 -0.81 13.05 -7.78
N LEU A 84 -0.45 11.82 -7.39
CA LEU A 84 0.59 11.04 -8.07
C LEU A 84 0.15 10.55 -9.45
N VAL A 85 -1.15 10.30 -9.59
CA VAL A 85 -1.78 9.89 -10.84
C VAL A 85 -3.11 10.61 -11.04
N ASP A 86 -3.48 10.82 -12.29
CA ASP A 86 -4.77 11.43 -12.67
C ASP A 86 -5.87 10.37 -12.80
N GLY A 87 -7.11 10.85 -12.92
CA GLY A 87 -8.27 10.03 -13.08
C GLY A 87 -9.03 9.79 -11.76
N TYR A 88 -10.01 8.88 -11.84
CA TYR A 88 -10.83 8.46 -10.71
C TYR A 88 -10.31 7.10 -10.20
N PRO A 89 -10.12 6.91 -8.88
CA PRO A 89 -9.70 5.61 -8.38
C PRO A 89 -10.85 4.62 -8.54
N ALA A 90 -10.63 3.56 -9.34
CA ALA A 90 -11.64 2.53 -9.52
C ALA A 90 -12.08 1.96 -8.16
N ILE A 91 -13.38 2.03 -7.89
CA ILE A 91 -13.97 1.58 -6.63
C ILE A 91 -14.02 0.04 -6.60
N GLY A 92 -13.72 -0.52 -5.43
CA GLY A 92 -13.84 -1.95 -5.17
C GLY A 92 -12.55 -2.75 -5.40
N LEU A 93 -12.65 -4.05 -5.04
CA LEU A 93 -11.50 -4.95 -4.97
C LEU A 93 -10.90 -5.31 -6.33
N ASN A 94 -11.71 -5.34 -7.38
CA ASN A 94 -11.31 -5.80 -8.71
C ASN A 94 -10.89 -4.65 -9.65
N GLY A 95 -10.96 -3.41 -9.17
CA GLY A 95 -10.51 -2.26 -9.96
C GLY A 95 -9.01 -2.31 -10.25
N SER A 96 -8.58 -1.71 -11.34
CA SER A 96 -7.17 -1.54 -11.72
C SER A 96 -6.89 -0.09 -12.08
N HIS A 97 -5.62 0.28 -12.05
CA HIS A 97 -5.14 1.58 -12.54
C HIS A 97 -3.86 1.35 -13.33
N PRO A 98 -3.70 1.91 -14.54
CA PRO A 98 -2.58 1.60 -15.42
C PRO A 98 -1.21 1.97 -14.82
N ASN A 99 -1.17 2.96 -13.95
CA ASN A 99 0.06 3.49 -13.38
C ASN A 99 0.33 3.01 -11.93
N VAL A 100 -0.57 2.22 -11.33
CA VAL A 100 -0.41 1.75 -9.94
C VAL A 100 -0.39 0.23 -9.91
N HIS A 101 0.77 -0.33 -9.59
CA HIS A 101 0.99 -1.77 -9.55
C HIS A 101 1.34 -2.21 -8.13
N PHE A 102 0.65 -3.23 -7.66
CA PHE A 102 0.93 -3.86 -6.38
C PHE A 102 0.65 -5.36 -6.45
N SER A 103 1.60 -6.16 -6.00
CA SER A 103 1.44 -7.61 -5.85
C SER A 103 2.33 -8.16 -4.74
N VAL A 104 1.81 -9.18 -4.06
CA VAL A 104 2.56 -9.96 -3.08
C VAL A 104 2.45 -11.42 -3.48
N PRO A 105 3.57 -12.13 -3.73
CA PRO A 105 3.53 -13.55 -4.07
C PRO A 105 2.89 -14.35 -2.94
N TYR A 106 1.94 -15.22 -3.30
CA TYR A 106 1.27 -16.09 -2.34
C TYR A 106 2.26 -17.01 -1.64
N ARG A 107 2.08 -17.17 -0.35
CA ARG A 107 2.84 -18.09 0.48
C ARG A 107 1.89 -18.86 1.39
N GLU A 108 1.91 -20.16 1.26
CA GLU A 108 1.02 -21.03 2.03
C GLU A 108 1.50 -21.21 3.48
N GLU A 109 2.81 -21.48 3.65
CA GLU A 109 3.35 -21.91 4.93
C GLU A 109 3.96 -20.77 5.75
N PHE A 110 3.60 -20.73 7.03
CA PHE A 110 4.14 -19.80 8.03
C PHE A 110 4.50 -20.55 9.30
N PRO A 111 5.68 -20.30 9.91
CA PRO A 111 6.03 -20.90 11.19
C PRO A 111 5.08 -20.43 12.31
N ASN A 112 4.40 -21.38 12.96
CA ASN A 112 3.38 -21.10 14.00
C ASN A 112 3.91 -20.22 15.13
N TRP A 113 5.17 -20.41 15.54
CA TRP A 113 5.80 -19.62 16.59
C TRP A 113 5.89 -18.12 16.23
N ARG A 114 6.12 -17.79 14.96
CA ARG A 114 6.14 -16.39 14.49
C ARG A 114 4.75 -15.77 14.52
N VAL A 115 3.73 -16.53 14.22
CA VAL A 115 2.33 -16.10 14.32
C VAL A 115 1.98 -15.77 15.77
N MET A 116 2.38 -16.64 16.70
CA MET A 116 2.17 -16.44 18.13
C MET A 116 2.90 -15.20 18.64
N ILE A 117 4.19 -15.02 18.31
CA ILE A 117 4.95 -13.84 18.71
C ILE A 117 4.30 -12.56 18.17
N ARG A 118 3.88 -12.54 16.89
CA ARG A 118 3.19 -11.36 16.33
C ARG A 118 1.83 -11.11 16.98
N GLY A 119 1.08 -12.16 17.35
CA GLY A 119 -0.19 -12.04 18.04
C GLY A 119 -0.04 -11.39 19.42
N VAL A 120 0.97 -11.79 20.18
CA VAL A 120 1.21 -11.30 21.55
C VAL A 120 1.99 -9.99 21.57
N TRP A 121 3.07 -9.89 20.82
CA TRP A 121 4.01 -8.77 20.86
C TRP A 121 3.88 -7.82 19.64
N GLY A 122 2.99 -8.11 18.72
CA GLY A 122 2.84 -7.32 17.49
C GLY A 122 2.63 -5.83 17.75
N ALA A 123 1.81 -5.47 18.73
CA ALA A 123 1.58 -4.08 19.11
C ALA A 123 2.87 -3.37 19.56
N SER A 124 3.72 -4.04 20.36
CA SER A 124 5.00 -3.48 20.82
C SER A 124 6.01 -3.35 19.67
N MET A 125 6.02 -4.33 18.76
CA MET A 125 6.85 -4.28 17.55
C MET A 125 6.44 -3.16 16.58
N LEU A 126 5.20 -2.67 16.69
CA LEU A 126 4.67 -1.57 15.91
C LEU A 126 5.20 -0.20 16.34
N ALA A 127 5.52 -0.03 17.63
CA ALA A 127 5.82 1.29 18.19
C ALA A 127 6.90 2.07 17.41
N PRO A 128 8.09 1.51 17.08
CA PRO A 128 9.10 2.24 16.33
C PRO A 128 8.62 2.60 14.91
N PHE A 129 7.80 1.75 14.32
CA PHE A 129 7.27 1.96 12.98
C PHE A 129 6.22 3.08 12.95
N VAL A 130 5.31 3.09 13.92
CA VAL A 130 4.32 4.16 14.09
C VAL A 130 5.01 5.48 14.34
N PHE A 131 6.02 5.51 15.20
CA PHE A 131 6.80 6.71 15.50
C PHE A 131 7.41 7.30 14.21
N ILE A 132 8.13 6.49 13.44
CA ILE A 132 8.72 6.93 12.15
C ILE A 132 7.63 7.37 11.16
N SER A 133 6.51 6.64 11.11
CA SER A 133 5.39 6.96 10.19
C SER A 133 4.77 8.32 10.46
N ILE A 134 4.71 8.77 11.72
CA ILE A 134 4.21 10.11 12.07
C ILE A 134 5.09 11.20 11.42
N PHE A 135 6.40 11.12 11.60
CA PHE A 135 7.32 12.09 11.00
C PHE A 135 7.32 12.05 9.48
N LEU A 136 7.30 10.84 8.90
CA LEU A 136 7.18 10.69 7.45
C LEU A 136 5.87 11.22 6.91
N GLY A 137 4.76 11.02 7.63
CA GLY A 137 3.45 11.55 7.27
C GLY A 137 3.41 13.08 7.29
N ILE A 138 3.99 13.71 8.31
CA ILE A 138 4.14 15.16 8.38
C ILE A 138 4.98 15.67 7.19
N ALA A 139 6.14 15.08 6.95
CA ALA A 139 6.99 15.45 5.83
C ALA A 139 6.29 15.26 4.47
N GLN A 140 5.57 14.15 4.31
CA GLN A 140 4.76 13.90 3.11
C GLN A 140 3.68 14.97 2.91
N SER A 141 3.01 15.43 3.97
CA SER A 141 2.00 16.48 3.89
C SER A 141 2.57 17.79 3.37
N PHE A 142 3.75 18.20 3.87
CA PHE A 142 4.45 19.38 3.36
C PHE A 142 4.88 19.22 1.90
N VAL A 143 5.45 18.09 1.55
CA VAL A 143 5.86 17.80 0.16
C VAL A 143 4.65 17.80 -0.77
N SER A 144 3.53 17.20 -0.36
CA SER A 144 2.30 17.18 -1.16
C SER A 144 1.69 18.56 -1.33
N PHE A 145 1.76 19.41 -0.30
CA PHE A 145 1.32 20.80 -0.38
C PHE A 145 2.15 21.60 -1.39
N ILE A 146 3.48 21.48 -1.36
CA ILE A 146 4.37 22.15 -2.33
C ILE A 146 4.14 21.59 -3.73
N ALA A 147 4.00 20.25 -3.86
CA ALA A 147 3.74 19.59 -5.13
C ALA A 147 2.41 20.02 -5.76
N PHE A 148 1.37 20.29 -4.95
CA PHE A 148 0.11 20.84 -5.46
C PHE A 148 0.32 22.14 -6.24
N TRP A 149 1.06 23.09 -5.67
CA TRP A 149 1.39 24.35 -6.33
C TRP A 149 2.28 24.14 -7.54
N ALA A 150 3.26 23.25 -7.45
CA ALA A 150 4.12 22.92 -8.57
C ALA A 150 3.31 22.38 -9.76
N ILE A 151 2.38 21.43 -9.53
CA ILE A 151 1.52 20.89 -10.58
C ILE A 151 0.60 21.99 -11.14
N LEU A 152 0.04 22.85 -10.28
CA LEU A 152 -0.84 23.92 -10.71
C LEU A 152 -0.17 24.88 -11.69
N PHE A 153 1.08 25.24 -11.45
CA PHE A 153 1.83 26.18 -12.31
C PHE A 153 2.52 25.49 -13.49
N THR A 154 3.15 24.34 -13.28
CA THR A 154 3.99 23.67 -14.29
C THR A 154 3.24 22.55 -15.04
N GLY A 155 2.16 22.01 -14.49
CA GLY A 155 1.48 20.81 -14.99
C GLY A 155 2.22 19.51 -14.72
N GLN A 156 3.27 19.53 -13.90
CA GLN A 156 4.11 18.35 -13.62
C GLN A 156 4.34 18.18 -12.13
N PHE A 157 4.30 16.94 -11.67
CA PHE A 157 4.76 16.59 -10.34
C PHE A 157 6.29 16.55 -10.32
N PRO A 158 7.00 17.37 -9.50
CA PRO A 158 8.47 17.36 -9.47
C PRO A 158 9.00 15.96 -9.09
N GLU A 159 9.99 15.47 -9.82
CA GLU A 159 10.45 14.08 -9.72
C GLU A 159 10.97 13.72 -8.30
N GLY A 160 11.76 14.60 -7.70
CA GLY A 160 12.26 14.37 -6.33
C GLY A 160 11.15 14.24 -5.30
N MET A 161 10.10 15.07 -5.41
CA MET A 161 8.93 15.04 -4.53
C MET A 161 8.09 13.79 -4.79
N PHE A 162 7.87 13.42 -6.05
CA PHE A 162 7.17 12.20 -6.44
C PHE A 162 7.86 10.97 -5.85
N ASN A 163 9.16 10.84 -6.05
CA ASN A 163 9.95 9.73 -5.53
C ASN A 163 9.92 9.66 -4.01
N PHE A 164 9.92 10.80 -3.32
CA PHE A 164 9.81 10.86 -1.88
C PHE A 164 8.45 10.31 -1.40
N VAL A 165 7.33 10.77 -1.99
CA VAL A 165 5.98 10.31 -1.63
C VAL A 165 5.82 8.82 -1.89
N VAL A 166 6.30 8.31 -3.04
CA VAL A 166 6.29 6.87 -3.34
C VAL A 166 7.12 6.07 -2.34
N LYS A 167 8.27 6.59 -1.87
CA LYS A 167 9.07 5.94 -0.81
C LYS A 167 8.30 5.84 0.51
N VAL A 168 7.62 6.92 0.92
CA VAL A 168 6.81 6.92 2.14
C VAL A 168 5.64 5.96 2.02
N MET A 169 4.95 5.93 0.88
CA MET A 169 3.90 4.94 0.62
C MET A 169 4.44 3.51 0.70
N ARG A 170 5.61 3.24 0.11
CA ARG A 170 6.25 1.92 0.17
C ARG A 170 6.58 1.50 1.59
N PHE A 171 7.07 2.44 2.39
CA PHE A 171 7.30 2.22 3.81
C PHE A 171 6.02 1.81 4.54
N SER A 172 4.93 2.55 4.35
CA SER A 172 3.63 2.26 4.98
C SER A 172 3.05 0.91 4.54
N ILE A 173 3.21 0.56 3.25
CA ILE A 173 2.73 -0.74 2.72
C ILE A 173 3.51 -1.91 3.32
N ARG A 174 4.83 -1.82 3.45
CA ARG A 174 5.64 -2.89 4.08
C ARG A 174 5.11 -3.26 5.45
N PHE A 175 4.72 -2.26 6.20
CA PHE A 175 4.12 -2.41 7.50
C PHE A 175 2.73 -3.09 7.44
N GLN A 176 1.84 -2.62 6.55
CA GLN A 176 0.51 -3.20 6.38
C GLN A 176 0.57 -4.66 5.93
N VAL A 177 1.46 -4.99 4.99
CA VAL A 177 1.72 -6.35 4.49
C VAL A 177 2.25 -7.25 5.62
N TRP A 178 3.09 -6.72 6.51
CA TRP A 178 3.56 -7.45 7.67
C TRP A 178 2.45 -7.69 8.70
N LEU A 179 1.62 -6.67 9.00
CA LEU A 179 0.49 -6.80 9.92
C LEU A 179 -0.52 -7.86 9.50
N THR A 180 -0.77 -7.96 8.21
CA THR A 180 -1.72 -8.91 7.63
C THR A 180 -1.12 -10.30 7.38
N PHE A 181 0.10 -10.56 7.88
CA PHE A 181 0.83 -11.82 7.66
C PHE A 181 1.13 -12.16 6.19
N LEU A 182 1.09 -11.21 5.29
CA LEU A 182 1.47 -11.42 3.89
C LEU A 182 2.99 -11.53 3.69
N THR A 183 3.79 -11.21 4.71
CA THR A 183 5.25 -11.41 4.73
C THR A 183 5.71 -11.94 6.07
N GLU A 184 6.79 -12.72 6.07
CA GLU A 184 7.35 -13.29 7.31
C GLU A 184 8.27 -12.33 8.05
N GLY A 185 9.18 -11.68 7.34
CA GLY A 185 10.22 -10.84 7.92
C GLY A 185 9.67 -9.55 8.52
N TYR A 186 10.32 -9.04 9.58
CA TYR A 186 10.03 -7.71 10.09
C TYR A 186 10.29 -6.66 8.98
N PRO A 187 9.41 -5.67 8.80
CA PRO A 187 9.56 -4.70 7.73
C PRO A 187 10.83 -3.88 7.91
N GLN A 188 11.61 -3.76 6.83
CA GLN A 188 12.80 -2.93 6.86
C GLN A 188 12.44 -1.46 7.05
N LEU A 189 13.11 -0.79 7.97
CA LEU A 189 12.91 0.61 8.32
C LEU A 189 13.60 1.59 7.35
N ASN A 190 14.13 1.11 6.22
CA ASN A 190 14.79 1.94 5.22
C ASN A 190 13.81 2.50 4.19
N LEU A 191 14.13 3.70 3.67
CA LEU A 191 13.39 4.35 2.58
C LEU A 191 13.99 4.04 1.19
N GLN A 192 14.69 2.92 1.03
CA GLN A 192 15.34 2.58 -0.23
C GLN A 192 14.32 2.35 -1.36
N VAL A 193 14.63 2.89 -2.54
CA VAL A 193 13.91 2.66 -3.79
C VAL A 193 14.40 1.34 -4.38
N GLY A 194 13.46 0.42 -4.62
CA GLY A 194 13.71 -0.70 -5.53
C GLY A 194 14.62 -1.80 -4.99
N GLU A 195 14.19 -2.57 -4.00
CA GLU A 195 14.46 -3.99 -4.07
C GLU A 195 13.45 -4.60 -5.06
N LYS A 196 13.88 -4.81 -6.31
CA LYS A 196 13.34 -5.91 -7.10
C LYS A 196 13.62 -7.15 -6.25
N ILE A 197 12.59 -7.71 -5.64
CA ILE A 197 12.69 -9.08 -5.15
C ILE A 197 12.84 -9.90 -6.44
N VAL A 198 14.10 -10.24 -6.75
CA VAL A 198 14.41 -11.27 -7.74
C VAL A 198 13.65 -12.48 -7.24
N THR A 199 12.57 -12.81 -7.91
CA THR A 199 11.80 -14.00 -7.60
C THR A 199 12.76 -15.19 -7.81
N GLU A 200 12.80 -16.14 -6.86
CA GLU A 200 13.55 -17.40 -6.99
C GLU A 200 13.25 -18.14 -8.31
N ALA A 201 12.16 -17.80 -8.98
CA ALA A 201 11.82 -18.28 -10.32
C ALA A 201 12.77 -17.76 -11.42
N GLU A 202 13.34 -16.55 -11.27
CA GLU A 202 14.28 -16.01 -12.25
C GLU A 202 15.70 -16.60 -12.06
N ASN A 203 16.00 -17.05 -10.85
CA ASN A 203 17.26 -17.70 -10.51
C ASN A 203 17.33 -19.18 -10.97
N LYS A 204 16.19 -19.81 -11.27
CA LYS A 204 16.15 -21.19 -11.82
C LYS A 204 16.38 -21.26 -13.33
N ASN A 205 16.33 -20.13 -14.04
CA ASN A 205 16.58 -20.09 -15.49
C ASN A 205 18.02 -19.73 -15.88
N ILE A 206 18.89 -19.47 -14.90
CA ILE A 206 20.34 -19.39 -15.16
C ILE A 206 20.92 -20.78 -14.90
N LYS A 207 20.71 -21.69 -15.84
CA LYS A 207 21.56 -22.88 -15.95
C LYS A 207 22.77 -22.51 -16.84
N TRP A 208 23.94 -22.70 -16.26
CA TRP A 208 25.27 -22.63 -16.85
C TRP A 208 25.40 -23.59 -18.05
#